data_292a454cb6f52fe707f643e9072bdb92
#
_entry.id   292a454cb6f52fe707f643e9072bdb92
#
_cell.length_a   1.000
_cell.length_b   1.000
_cell.length_c   1.000
_cell.angle_alpha   90.00
_cell.angle_beta   90.00
_cell.angle_gamma   90.00
#
_symmetry.space_group_name_H-M   'P 1'
#
loop_
_entity.id
_entity.type
_entity.pdbx_description
1 polymer ?
#
loop_
_entity_poly.entity_id
_entity_poly.type
_entity_poly.pdbx_seq_one_letter_code
_entity_poly.pdbx_strand_id
1 'polypeptide(L)'
;MIACATVRRRRTTTVVFLLLAVGGSGGHALSATSANDAQIVSLGRQIFFDPSLSSSGRLACATCHDPVHAYGPTNGLAVQLGGPALSLQGTRAVPSLRYTLNRTPVWSKSFTANPAERILEGDEPPVGGFGWDGRFNNLRDQAKFPLLAPNEMANAGNEAVVSKLQHAAYAAEFRRIFGSGIFDDPQRAFANAMIALERFQLQDSTFHPYSSKYDAFLEGKAMLSAQELRGLALFNDPRRGNCASCHLDAKGADGSHPLFTDFQFEALGVPRNPELSANLLATYFDQGLCGPVRTDQADQSQYCGMFKTPTLRNVAARAVFFHNGRFHTLKEALRFYVRRDTEPRLWYPQSAQGGVVKFDDLPSALRGNVDVVDLPLTKEEGEASVWNDVEIDDVIAFLETLTDADVQRVIAR
;
A
#
# COMPACT_ATOMS: atom_id res chain seq x y z
N MET A 1 23.99 58.69 -37.94
CA MET A 1 23.97 60.07 -37.43
C MET A 1 23.59 60.06 -35.96
N ILE A 2 24.54 60.46 -35.17
CA ILE A 2 24.51 61.08 -33.84
C ILE A 2 23.83 60.25 -32.72
N ALA A 3 24.69 59.66 -31.87
CA ALA A 3 24.41 59.14 -30.52
C ALA A 3 24.12 60.31 -29.55
N CYS A 4 23.22 60.07 -28.59
CA CYS A 4 23.11 60.85 -27.38
C CYS A 4 23.21 59.94 -26.14
N ALA A 5 24.33 60.02 -25.46
CA ALA A 5 24.61 59.32 -24.23
C ALA A 5 24.12 60.15 -23.05
N THR A 6 23.29 59.55 -22.19
CA THR A 6 22.89 60.17 -20.93
C THR A 6 23.55 59.41 -19.77
N VAL A 7 24.47 60.06 -19.11
CA VAL A 7 25.15 59.63 -17.89
C VAL A 7 24.20 59.74 -16.71
N ARG A 8 23.85 58.64 -16.03
CA ARG A 8 23.19 58.66 -14.72
C ARG A 8 24.19 58.35 -13.62
N ARG A 9 24.38 59.35 -12.75
CA ARG A 9 25.18 59.29 -11.52
C ARG A 9 24.58 58.25 -10.56
N ARG A 10 25.39 57.30 -10.10
CA ARG A 10 25.09 56.40 -8.97
C ARG A 10 25.28 57.19 -7.66
N ARG A 11 24.19 57.24 -6.86
CA ARG A 11 24.27 57.64 -5.45
C ARG A 11 24.54 56.38 -4.62
N THR A 12 25.66 56.35 -3.96
CA THR A 12 26.03 55.32 -2.96
C THR A 12 25.32 55.66 -1.66
N THR A 13 24.38 54.81 -1.28
CA THR A 13 23.74 54.87 0.04
C THR A 13 24.45 53.87 0.93
N THR A 14 25.19 54.39 1.92
CA THR A 14 25.83 53.57 2.97
C THR A 14 24.75 53.12 3.96
N VAL A 15 24.48 51.81 3.99
CA VAL A 15 23.62 51.19 4.97
C VAL A 15 24.50 50.74 6.15
N VAL A 16 24.34 51.37 7.28
CA VAL A 16 24.95 50.95 8.56
C VAL A 16 24.14 49.77 9.12
N PHE A 17 24.72 48.59 9.16
CA PHE A 17 24.16 47.44 9.87
C PHE A 17 24.39 47.57 11.37
N LEU A 18 23.32 47.79 12.12
CA LEU A 18 23.32 47.68 13.56
C LEU A 18 23.13 46.19 13.92
N LEU A 19 24.17 45.50 14.36
CA LEU A 19 24.12 44.18 14.92
C LEU A 19 23.48 44.20 16.33
N LEU A 20 22.20 43.91 16.37
CA LEU A 20 21.55 43.56 17.65
C LEU A 20 21.83 42.06 17.94
N ALA A 21 22.69 41.83 18.94
CA ALA A 21 22.89 40.52 19.51
C ALA A 21 21.61 40.09 20.27
N VAL A 22 20.74 39.29 19.67
CA VAL A 22 19.65 38.60 20.36
C VAL A 22 20.23 37.33 20.97
N GLY A 23 20.44 37.37 22.27
CA GLY A 23 20.94 36.26 23.08
C GLY A 23 20.01 35.05 22.99
N GLY A 24 20.58 33.87 22.83
CA GLY A 24 19.92 32.58 22.60
C GLY A 24 18.99 32.13 23.73
N SER A 25 17.79 31.80 23.36
CA SER A 25 16.88 30.91 24.10
C SER A 25 16.07 29.95 23.18
N GLY A 26 16.50 29.80 21.89
CA GLY A 26 15.80 28.92 20.92
C GLY A 26 16.18 27.43 20.96
N GLY A 27 17.28 27.05 21.61
CA GLY A 27 17.79 25.67 21.55
C GLY A 27 17.00 24.65 22.38
N HIS A 28 16.34 25.08 23.46
CA HIS A 28 15.65 24.16 24.36
C HIS A 28 14.25 23.72 23.88
N ALA A 29 13.54 24.54 23.12
CA ALA A 29 12.21 24.22 22.62
C ALA A 29 12.23 23.17 21.48
N LEU A 30 13.22 23.26 20.59
CA LEU A 30 13.41 22.29 19.50
C LEU A 30 13.89 20.92 20.04
N SER A 31 14.74 20.92 21.08
CA SER A 31 15.20 19.68 21.72
C SER A 31 14.08 18.98 22.50
N ALA A 32 13.19 19.72 23.15
CA ALA A 32 12.06 19.15 23.90
C ALA A 32 10.97 18.58 22.99
N THR A 33 10.70 19.22 21.83
CA THR A 33 9.75 18.71 20.83
C THR A 33 10.26 17.41 20.18
N SER A 34 11.55 17.32 19.85
CA SER A 34 12.15 16.10 19.27
C SER A 34 12.18 14.94 20.27
N ALA A 35 12.45 15.20 21.55
CA ALA A 35 12.44 14.17 22.59
C ALA A 35 11.02 13.62 22.85
N ASN A 36 10.00 14.47 22.84
CA ASN A 36 8.61 14.03 22.97
C ASN A 36 8.16 13.20 21.77
N ASP A 37 8.55 13.55 20.56
CA ASP A 37 8.22 12.81 19.34
C ASP A 37 8.85 11.39 19.35
N ALA A 38 10.11 11.26 19.77
CA ALA A 38 10.77 9.95 19.93
C ALA A 38 10.08 9.06 20.99
N GLN A 39 9.54 9.65 22.05
CA GLN A 39 8.78 8.92 23.07
C GLN A 39 7.43 8.44 22.50
N ILE A 40 6.75 9.26 21.71
CA ILE A 40 5.51 8.87 21.03
C ILE A 40 5.76 7.72 20.05
N VAL A 41 6.86 7.75 19.29
CA VAL A 41 7.29 6.66 18.39
C VAL A 41 7.53 5.37 19.18
N SER A 42 8.28 5.44 20.29
CA SER A 42 8.53 4.29 21.17
C SER A 42 7.25 3.69 21.73
N LEU A 43 6.33 4.53 22.16
CA LEU A 43 5.01 4.11 22.64
C LEU A 43 4.19 3.45 21.51
N GLY A 44 4.18 4.03 20.31
CA GLY A 44 3.52 3.46 19.14
C GLY A 44 4.05 2.08 18.79
N ARG A 45 5.38 1.88 18.91
CA ARG A 45 5.99 0.56 18.77
C ARG A 45 5.44 -0.44 19.80
N GLN A 46 5.38 -0.06 21.09
CA GLN A 46 4.84 -0.94 22.13
C GLN A 46 3.39 -1.33 21.84
N ILE A 47 2.55 -0.37 21.42
CA ILE A 47 1.15 -0.62 21.04
C ILE A 47 1.07 -1.57 19.83
N PHE A 48 1.92 -1.40 18.83
CA PHE A 48 1.95 -2.22 17.60
C PHE A 48 2.25 -3.71 17.88
N PHE A 49 3.06 -3.98 18.91
CA PHE A 49 3.46 -5.32 19.30
C PHE A 49 2.65 -5.92 20.46
N ASP A 50 1.62 -5.21 20.95
CA ASP A 50 0.86 -5.65 22.13
C ASP A 50 -0.37 -6.52 21.75
N PRO A 51 -0.31 -7.85 21.96
CA PRO A 51 -1.44 -8.73 21.67
C PRO A 51 -2.60 -8.57 22.66
N SER A 52 -2.35 -8.01 23.86
CA SER A 52 -3.39 -7.81 24.87
C SER A 52 -4.48 -6.84 24.42
N LEU A 53 -4.20 -6.02 23.40
CA LEU A 53 -5.15 -5.08 22.84
C LEU A 53 -6.24 -5.73 21.99
N SER A 54 -6.11 -7.01 21.59
CA SER A 54 -7.21 -7.72 20.91
C SER A 54 -8.22 -8.32 21.89
N SER A 55 -9.42 -8.65 21.41
CA SER A 55 -10.43 -9.35 22.20
C SER A 55 -9.98 -10.77 22.59
N SER A 56 -9.17 -11.41 21.76
CA SER A 56 -8.58 -12.70 22.02
C SER A 56 -7.39 -12.67 22.98
N GLY A 57 -6.78 -11.49 23.20
CA GLY A 57 -5.51 -11.34 23.91
C GLY A 57 -4.30 -11.94 23.18
N ARG A 58 -4.44 -12.29 21.88
CA ARG A 58 -3.45 -13.08 21.12
C ARG A 58 -3.05 -12.44 19.78
N LEU A 59 -3.71 -11.36 19.34
CA LEU A 59 -3.43 -10.65 18.10
C LEU A 59 -2.89 -9.25 18.41
N ALA A 60 -1.70 -8.97 17.89
CA ALA A 60 -1.15 -7.63 17.75
C ALA A 60 -1.15 -7.21 16.28
N CYS A 61 -0.87 -5.95 15.96
CA CYS A 61 -0.62 -5.53 14.57
C CYS A 61 0.51 -6.38 13.96
N ALA A 62 1.59 -6.61 14.73
CA ALA A 62 2.73 -7.42 14.33
C ALA A 62 2.40 -8.91 14.07
N THR A 63 1.25 -9.42 14.51
CA THR A 63 0.84 -10.82 14.23
C THR A 63 0.57 -11.02 12.73
N CYS A 64 -0.04 -10.03 12.07
CA CYS A 64 -0.30 -10.05 10.63
C CYS A 64 0.71 -9.22 9.83
N HIS A 65 1.41 -8.28 10.50
CA HIS A 65 2.41 -7.39 9.92
C HIS A 65 3.78 -7.59 10.59
N ASP A 66 4.41 -8.75 10.32
CA ASP A 66 5.69 -9.12 10.92
C ASP A 66 6.86 -8.35 10.26
N PRO A 67 7.72 -7.66 11.05
CA PRO A 67 8.84 -6.88 10.50
C PRO A 67 9.81 -7.68 9.62
N VAL A 68 10.12 -8.93 10.01
CA VAL A 68 11.07 -9.75 9.24
C VAL A 68 10.51 -10.30 7.94
N HIS A 69 9.18 -10.14 7.75
CA HIS A 69 8.45 -10.45 6.51
C HIS A 69 7.96 -9.18 5.80
N ALA A 70 8.75 -8.10 5.87
CA ALA A 70 8.43 -6.79 5.31
C ALA A 70 7.12 -6.20 5.84
N TYR A 71 6.80 -6.40 7.12
CA TYR A 71 5.49 -6.06 7.70
C TYR A 71 4.31 -6.67 6.95
N GLY A 72 4.50 -7.86 6.43
CA GLY A 72 3.47 -8.75 5.88
C GLY A 72 3.26 -9.98 6.77
N PRO A 73 2.40 -10.93 6.36
CA PRO A 73 2.12 -12.14 7.13
C PRO A 73 3.28 -13.14 7.09
N THR A 74 3.39 -13.96 8.14
CA THR A 74 4.40 -15.01 8.30
C THR A 74 4.01 -16.34 7.64
N ASN A 75 2.85 -16.42 6.99
CA ASN A 75 2.27 -17.64 6.44
C ASN A 75 1.70 -17.39 5.04
N GLY A 76 1.29 -18.47 4.38
CA GLY A 76 0.71 -18.46 3.04
C GLY A 76 -0.82 -18.51 2.99
N LEU A 77 -1.52 -18.13 4.07
CA LEU A 77 -2.99 -18.05 4.03
C LEU A 77 -3.43 -16.93 3.10
N ALA A 78 -4.40 -17.20 2.24
CA ALA A 78 -4.98 -16.20 1.34
C ALA A 78 -5.43 -14.95 2.10
N VAL A 79 -6.06 -15.14 3.25
CA VAL A 79 -6.46 -14.11 4.22
C VAL A 79 -6.18 -14.58 5.64
N GLN A 80 -5.91 -13.65 6.56
CA GLN A 80 -5.59 -14.02 7.93
C GLN A 80 -6.86 -14.33 8.74
N LEU A 81 -6.68 -15.06 9.85
CA LEU A 81 -7.72 -15.39 10.79
C LEU A 81 -7.69 -14.42 11.98
N GLY A 82 -8.87 -14.00 12.42
CA GLY A 82 -9.03 -13.13 13.59
C GLY A 82 -10.30 -13.42 14.36
N GLY A 83 -10.79 -12.42 15.07
CA GLY A 83 -11.93 -12.53 15.97
C GLY A 83 -11.54 -13.09 17.34
N PRO A 84 -12.52 -13.20 18.28
CA PRO A 84 -12.26 -13.62 19.64
C PRO A 84 -11.69 -15.05 19.77
N ALA A 85 -12.11 -15.94 18.85
CA ALA A 85 -11.66 -17.34 18.80
C ALA A 85 -10.55 -17.59 17.75
N LEU A 86 -10.09 -16.56 17.02
CA LEU A 86 -9.15 -16.66 15.90
C LEU A 86 -9.61 -17.60 14.77
N SER A 87 -10.92 -17.64 14.51
CA SER A 87 -11.54 -18.52 13.53
C SER A 87 -12.28 -17.79 12.42
N LEU A 88 -12.37 -16.45 12.48
CA LEU A 88 -13.02 -15.65 11.47
C LEU A 88 -12.01 -15.22 10.41
N GLN A 89 -12.30 -15.52 9.15
CA GLN A 89 -11.46 -15.10 8.03
C GLN A 89 -11.61 -13.61 7.76
N GLY A 90 -10.47 -12.95 7.43
CA GLY A 90 -10.48 -11.70 6.71
C GLY A 90 -11.08 -11.85 5.31
N THR A 91 -11.30 -10.75 4.63
CA THR A 91 -11.83 -10.74 3.26
C THR A 91 -10.76 -10.44 2.22
N ARG A 92 -9.62 -9.91 2.64
CA ARG A 92 -8.53 -9.47 1.77
C ARG A 92 -7.18 -9.90 2.30
N ALA A 93 -6.26 -10.15 1.37
CA ALA A 93 -4.86 -10.43 1.68
C ALA A 93 -4.21 -9.25 2.42
N VAL A 94 -3.40 -9.55 3.43
CA VAL A 94 -2.70 -8.54 4.22
C VAL A 94 -1.60 -7.88 3.37
N PRO A 95 -1.63 -6.55 3.16
CA PRO A 95 -0.57 -5.84 2.45
C PRO A 95 0.69 -5.68 3.32
N SER A 96 1.85 -5.50 2.68
CA SER A 96 3.02 -4.99 3.38
C SER A 96 2.77 -3.55 3.86
N LEU A 97 3.31 -3.18 5.02
CA LEU A 97 3.30 -1.80 5.50
C LEU A 97 4.60 -1.06 5.12
N ARG A 98 5.53 -1.67 4.37
CA ARG A 98 6.75 -0.98 3.96
C ARG A 98 6.50 0.02 2.85
N TYR A 99 7.24 1.14 2.88
CA TYR A 99 7.45 2.14 1.85
C TYR A 99 6.27 3.07 1.53
N THR A 100 5.04 2.58 1.56
CA THR A 100 3.90 3.37 1.08
C THR A 100 3.33 4.33 2.11
N LEU A 101 3.62 4.13 3.40
CA LEU A 101 2.92 4.81 4.50
C LEU A 101 3.06 6.33 4.50
N ASN A 102 4.26 6.85 4.18
CA ASN A 102 4.56 8.28 4.14
C ASN A 102 4.46 8.91 2.75
N ARG A 103 4.09 8.14 1.72
CA ARG A 103 4.05 8.57 0.32
C ARG A 103 2.68 8.42 -0.33
N THR A 104 1.76 7.65 0.27
CA THR A 104 0.40 7.49 -0.25
C THR A 104 -0.34 8.83 -0.21
N PRO A 105 -0.80 9.35 -1.37
CA PRO A 105 -1.60 10.57 -1.40
C PRO A 105 -2.97 10.34 -0.73
N VAL A 106 -3.63 11.42 -0.36
CA VAL A 106 -5.03 11.40 0.05
C VAL A 106 -5.86 10.88 -1.13
N TRP A 107 -6.86 10.04 -0.86
CA TRP A 107 -7.73 9.53 -1.90
C TRP A 107 -8.43 10.67 -2.63
N SER A 108 -8.41 10.62 -3.95
CA SER A 108 -9.11 11.56 -4.81
C SER A 108 -9.64 10.83 -6.04
N LYS A 109 -10.82 11.29 -6.50
CA LYS A 109 -11.21 11.06 -7.89
C LYS A 109 -10.26 11.90 -8.73
N SER A 110 -9.70 11.32 -9.77
CA SER A 110 -9.06 12.13 -10.78
C SER A 110 -10.13 12.96 -11.48
N PHE A 111 -10.12 14.27 -11.22
CA PHE A 111 -10.91 15.23 -11.95
C PHE A 111 -9.98 15.95 -12.92
N THR A 112 -10.07 15.63 -14.19
CA THR A 112 -9.78 16.65 -15.18
C THR A 112 -10.87 17.72 -15.06
N ALA A 113 -10.46 18.94 -14.73
CA ALA A 113 -11.38 20.02 -14.39
C ALA A 113 -12.24 20.50 -15.60
N ASN A 114 -12.01 19.94 -16.78
CA ASN A 114 -12.55 20.42 -18.05
C ASN A 114 -12.97 19.21 -18.93
N PRO A 115 -14.22 19.17 -19.43
CA PRO A 115 -14.67 18.10 -20.31
C PRO A 115 -13.84 17.91 -21.58
N ALA A 116 -13.14 18.95 -22.07
CA ALA A 116 -12.25 18.85 -23.23
C ALA A 116 -10.92 18.12 -22.88
N GLU A 117 -10.41 18.24 -21.67
CA GLU A 117 -9.24 17.50 -21.19
C GLU A 117 -9.57 16.01 -21.05
N ARG A 118 -10.76 15.65 -20.56
CA ARG A 118 -11.25 14.26 -20.53
C ARG A 118 -11.25 13.57 -21.89
N ILE A 119 -11.59 14.31 -22.95
CA ILE A 119 -11.62 13.78 -24.32
C ILE A 119 -10.21 13.58 -24.86
N LEU A 120 -9.23 14.38 -24.39
CA LEU A 120 -7.85 14.36 -24.88
C LEU A 120 -6.94 13.44 -24.04
N GLU A 121 -7.19 13.32 -22.73
CA GLU A 121 -6.32 12.62 -21.77
C GLU A 121 -6.92 11.30 -21.26
N GLY A 122 -8.20 11.04 -21.56
CA GLY A 122 -8.95 9.93 -20.99
C GLY A 122 -9.42 10.23 -19.56
N ASP A 123 -10.26 9.35 -19.00
CA ASP A 123 -10.61 9.39 -17.58
C ASP A 123 -9.47 8.76 -16.79
N GLU A 124 -8.65 9.58 -16.11
CA GLU A 124 -7.66 9.04 -15.18
C GLU A 124 -8.36 8.27 -14.05
N PRO A 125 -7.83 7.10 -13.64
CA PRO A 125 -8.40 6.33 -12.54
C PRO A 125 -8.25 7.07 -11.20
N PRO A 126 -9.09 6.75 -10.20
CA PRO A 126 -8.92 7.26 -8.84
C PRO A 126 -7.53 6.93 -8.27
N VAL A 127 -7.05 7.73 -7.31
CA VAL A 127 -5.71 7.60 -6.74
C VAL A 127 -5.73 7.75 -5.21
N GLY A 128 -4.84 7.06 -4.51
CA GLY A 128 -4.49 7.31 -3.11
C GLY A 128 -5.36 6.62 -2.07
N GLY A 129 -5.25 7.09 -0.85
CA GLY A 129 -5.83 6.46 0.34
C GLY A 129 -5.17 5.15 0.77
N PHE A 130 -5.37 4.74 2.02
CA PHE A 130 -4.85 3.49 2.58
C PHE A 130 -5.86 2.35 2.46
N GLY A 131 -5.36 1.11 2.48
CA GLY A 131 -6.11 -0.11 2.19
C GLY A 131 -6.19 -0.42 0.70
N TRP A 132 -6.67 -1.61 0.35
CA TRP A 132 -6.86 -2.04 -1.03
C TRP A 132 -7.87 -1.19 -1.82
N ASP A 133 -8.79 -0.55 -1.12
CA ASP A 133 -9.86 0.29 -1.66
C ASP A 133 -9.68 1.78 -1.35
N GLY A 134 -8.56 2.19 -0.77
CA GLY A 134 -8.25 3.60 -0.51
C GLY A 134 -9.19 4.33 0.46
N ARG A 135 -9.96 3.60 1.30
CA ARG A 135 -11.03 4.18 2.14
C ARG A 135 -10.54 5.07 3.30
N PHE A 136 -9.25 5.05 3.62
CA PHE A 136 -8.68 5.86 4.68
C PHE A 136 -7.70 6.90 4.14
N ASN A 137 -7.79 8.13 4.60
CA ASN A 137 -6.95 9.23 4.15
C ASN A 137 -5.72 9.48 5.03
N ASN A 138 -5.64 8.82 6.18
CA ASN A 138 -4.51 8.89 7.09
C ASN A 138 -4.36 7.59 7.87
N LEU A 139 -3.18 7.37 8.46
CA LEU A 139 -2.87 6.14 9.19
C LEU A 139 -3.62 6.04 10.52
N ARG A 140 -4.00 7.16 11.16
CA ARG A 140 -4.79 7.15 12.39
C ARG A 140 -6.16 6.54 12.17
N ASP A 141 -6.82 6.90 11.07
CA ASP A 141 -8.14 6.36 10.73
C ASP A 141 -8.01 4.90 10.25
N GLN A 142 -6.96 4.57 9.52
CA GLN A 142 -6.69 3.20 9.11
C GLN A 142 -6.47 2.28 10.33
N ALA A 143 -5.67 2.70 11.33
CA ALA A 143 -5.33 1.90 12.50
C ALA A 143 -6.54 1.57 13.40
N LYS A 144 -7.61 2.38 13.36
CA LYS A 144 -8.87 2.08 14.07
C LYS A 144 -9.54 0.82 13.56
N PHE A 145 -9.47 0.58 12.25
CA PHE A 145 -10.21 -0.51 11.61
C PHE A 145 -9.81 -1.89 12.15
N PRO A 146 -8.54 -2.32 12.13
CA PRO A 146 -8.15 -3.64 12.63
C PRO A 146 -8.43 -3.83 14.12
N LEU A 147 -8.37 -2.77 14.93
CA LEU A 147 -8.69 -2.85 16.36
C LEU A 147 -10.15 -3.22 16.62
N LEU A 148 -11.08 -2.77 15.76
CA LEU A 148 -12.52 -2.90 15.96
C LEU A 148 -13.17 -3.96 15.05
N ALA A 149 -12.58 -4.29 13.92
CA ALA A 149 -13.14 -5.23 12.95
C ALA A 149 -13.37 -6.62 13.58
N PRO A 150 -14.60 -7.19 13.47
CA PRO A 150 -14.96 -8.44 14.14
C PRO A 150 -14.11 -9.64 13.74
N ASN A 151 -13.58 -9.64 12.52
CA ASN A 151 -12.71 -10.67 11.95
C ASN A 151 -11.21 -10.35 12.05
N GLU A 152 -10.84 -9.31 12.83
CA GLU A 152 -9.46 -8.96 13.15
C GLU A 152 -9.28 -8.93 14.69
N MET A 153 -8.97 -7.80 15.31
CA MET A 153 -8.75 -7.71 16.76
C MET A 153 -10.05 -7.66 17.59
N ALA A 154 -11.20 -7.41 16.98
CA ALA A 154 -12.57 -7.64 17.45
C ALA A 154 -12.91 -7.00 18.81
N ASN A 155 -12.44 -5.79 19.09
CA ASN A 155 -12.90 -5.06 20.27
C ASN A 155 -14.32 -4.50 20.06
N ALA A 156 -15.10 -4.47 21.13
CA ALA A 156 -16.49 -3.99 21.09
C ALA A 156 -16.62 -2.47 20.85
N GLY A 157 -15.52 -1.71 21.01
CA GLY A 157 -15.48 -0.26 20.81
C GLY A 157 -14.18 0.34 21.33
N ASN A 158 -14.06 1.66 21.20
CA ASN A 158 -12.88 2.42 21.63
C ASN A 158 -12.62 2.26 23.15
N GLU A 159 -13.68 2.25 23.95
CA GLU A 159 -13.61 2.10 25.40
C GLU A 159 -12.99 0.75 25.81
N ALA A 160 -13.31 -0.31 25.07
CA ALA A 160 -12.73 -1.63 25.32
C ALA A 160 -11.21 -1.64 25.03
N VAL A 161 -10.75 -0.96 23.99
CA VAL A 161 -9.32 -0.80 23.71
C VAL A 161 -8.64 0.04 24.80
N VAL A 162 -9.26 1.15 25.20
CA VAL A 162 -8.71 2.05 26.23
C VAL A 162 -8.62 1.37 27.60
N SER A 163 -9.61 0.57 27.96
CA SER A 163 -9.56 -0.25 29.19
C SER A 163 -8.34 -1.17 29.19
N LYS A 164 -7.97 -1.76 28.06
CA LYS A 164 -6.76 -2.60 27.93
C LYS A 164 -5.49 -1.76 27.98
N LEU A 165 -5.43 -0.63 27.28
CA LEU A 165 -4.30 0.31 27.32
C LEU A 165 -4.01 0.79 28.75
N GLN A 166 -5.05 1.02 29.55
CA GLN A 166 -4.92 1.45 30.95
C GLN A 166 -4.20 0.42 31.82
N HIS A 167 -4.27 -0.87 31.46
CA HIS A 167 -3.66 -1.98 32.18
C HIS A 167 -2.37 -2.50 31.50
N ALA A 168 -1.99 -1.94 30.35
CA ALA A 168 -0.78 -2.33 29.63
C ALA A 168 0.49 -1.95 30.40
N ALA A 169 1.57 -2.68 30.17
CA ALA A 169 2.85 -2.43 30.83
C ALA A 169 3.38 -1.02 30.61
N TYR A 170 3.04 -0.39 29.50
CA TYR A 170 3.42 0.99 29.13
C TYR A 170 2.37 2.05 29.53
N ALA A 171 1.35 1.71 30.32
CA ALA A 171 0.31 2.67 30.74
C ALA A 171 0.87 3.88 31.52
N ALA A 172 1.92 3.68 32.31
CA ALA A 172 2.60 4.77 33.01
C ALA A 172 3.30 5.73 32.03
N GLU A 173 3.93 5.21 30.99
CA GLU A 173 4.54 6.00 29.92
C GLU A 173 3.48 6.75 29.11
N PHE A 174 2.36 6.12 28.82
CA PHE A 174 1.21 6.74 28.14
C PHE A 174 0.70 7.96 28.93
N ARG A 175 0.53 7.83 30.27
CA ARG A 175 0.16 8.94 31.15
C ARG A 175 1.22 10.05 31.17
N ARG A 176 2.49 9.69 31.18
CA ARG A 176 3.59 10.66 31.20
C ARG A 176 3.61 11.51 29.91
N ILE A 177 3.33 10.91 28.77
CA ILE A 177 3.36 11.57 27.45
C ILE A 177 2.10 12.44 27.24
N PHE A 178 0.92 11.91 27.54
CA PHE A 178 -0.37 12.53 27.19
C PHE A 178 -1.11 13.17 28.34
N GLY A 179 -0.55 13.10 29.55
CA GLY A 179 -1.11 13.65 30.77
C GLY A 179 -1.63 12.60 31.76
N SER A 180 -1.51 12.84 33.05
CA SER A 180 -1.87 11.88 34.12
C SER A 180 -3.33 11.41 34.05
N GLY A 181 -4.26 12.30 33.67
CA GLY A 181 -5.69 12.03 33.52
C GLY A 181 -6.12 11.56 32.13
N ILE A 182 -5.20 11.11 31.27
CA ILE A 182 -5.53 10.77 29.87
C ILE A 182 -6.60 9.68 29.76
N PHE A 183 -6.64 8.74 30.68
CA PHE A 183 -7.60 7.63 30.68
C PHE A 183 -8.97 8.01 31.28
N ASP A 184 -9.13 9.20 31.85
CA ASP A 184 -10.43 9.73 32.29
C ASP A 184 -11.31 10.13 31.10
N ASP A 185 -10.70 10.33 29.94
CA ASP A 185 -11.37 10.56 28.65
C ASP A 185 -11.01 9.44 27.65
N PRO A 186 -11.83 8.39 27.52
CA PRO A 186 -11.53 7.28 26.63
C PRO A 186 -11.41 7.64 25.14
N GLN A 187 -12.16 8.64 24.67
CA GLN A 187 -12.08 9.07 23.26
C GLN A 187 -10.74 9.74 22.97
N ARG A 188 -10.28 10.58 23.90
CA ARG A 188 -8.99 11.23 23.81
C ARG A 188 -7.84 10.22 23.95
N ALA A 189 -7.94 9.27 24.88
CA ALA A 189 -6.95 8.22 25.06
C ALA A 189 -6.81 7.36 23.78
N PHE A 190 -7.93 6.94 23.20
CA PHE A 190 -7.95 6.19 21.95
C PHE A 190 -7.31 6.98 20.79
N ALA A 191 -7.69 8.25 20.62
CA ALA A 191 -7.11 9.11 19.58
C ALA A 191 -5.60 9.26 19.73
N ASN A 192 -5.08 9.39 20.96
CA ASN A 192 -3.64 9.47 21.21
C ASN A 192 -2.90 8.15 20.95
N ALA A 193 -3.55 7.00 21.20
CA ALA A 193 -2.99 5.71 20.79
C ALA A 193 -2.86 5.61 19.26
N MET A 194 -3.84 6.09 18.50
CA MET A 194 -3.77 6.13 17.03
C MET A 194 -2.68 7.08 16.54
N ILE A 195 -2.46 8.21 17.20
CA ILE A 195 -1.34 9.12 16.91
C ILE A 195 -0.01 8.41 17.16
N ALA A 196 0.13 7.67 18.24
CA ALA A 196 1.36 6.94 18.54
C ALA A 196 1.65 5.85 17.49
N LEU A 197 0.64 5.08 17.08
CA LEU A 197 0.75 4.10 15.99
C LEU A 197 1.15 4.76 14.67
N GLU A 198 0.53 5.87 14.29
CA GLU A 198 0.90 6.63 13.09
C GLU A 198 2.35 7.10 13.15
N ARG A 199 2.79 7.69 14.27
CA ARG A 199 4.16 8.18 14.43
C ARG A 199 5.19 7.07 14.34
N PHE A 200 4.93 5.91 14.93
CA PHE A 200 5.78 4.73 14.80
C PHE A 200 5.92 4.32 13.34
N GLN A 201 4.82 4.16 12.62
CA GLN A 201 4.83 3.71 11.23
C GLN A 201 5.49 4.72 10.28
N LEU A 202 5.39 6.03 10.55
CA LEU A 202 5.98 7.07 9.69
C LEU A 202 7.46 7.31 9.95
N GLN A 203 7.94 7.11 11.19
CA GLN A 203 9.26 7.56 11.61
C GLN A 203 10.25 6.42 11.84
N ASP A 204 9.79 5.19 12.12
CA ASP A 204 10.71 4.07 12.29
C ASP A 204 11.27 3.63 10.93
N SER A 205 12.60 3.62 10.82
CA SER A 205 13.31 3.32 9.58
C SER A 205 13.06 1.90 9.03
N THR A 206 12.56 0.99 9.85
CA THR A 206 12.25 -0.38 9.43
C THR A 206 11.07 -0.45 8.45
N PHE A 207 10.24 0.60 8.35
CA PHE A 207 9.19 0.69 7.34
C PHE A 207 9.69 1.16 5.96
N HIS A 208 10.90 1.70 5.86
CA HIS A 208 11.45 2.22 4.60
C HIS A 208 12.98 2.10 4.55
N PRO A 209 13.55 0.86 4.64
CA PRO A 209 14.99 0.66 4.79
C PRO A 209 15.80 0.94 3.52
N TYR A 210 15.21 0.84 2.31
CA TYR A 210 15.89 1.01 1.02
C TYR A 210 17.20 0.21 0.93
N SER A 211 17.15 -1.06 1.27
CA SER A 211 18.31 -1.96 1.37
C SER A 211 18.35 -3.06 0.32
N SER A 212 17.50 -2.99 -0.69
CA SER A 212 17.41 -4.00 -1.74
C SER A 212 18.60 -3.93 -2.72
N LYS A 213 18.83 -5.02 -3.45
CA LYS A 213 19.85 -5.04 -4.53
C LYS A 213 19.55 -3.98 -5.60
N TYR A 214 18.27 -3.74 -5.90
CA TYR A 214 17.87 -2.72 -6.87
C TYR A 214 18.17 -1.30 -6.36
N ASP A 215 17.98 -1.03 -5.07
CA ASP A 215 18.39 0.26 -4.48
C ASP A 215 19.89 0.48 -4.65
N ALA A 216 20.69 -0.52 -4.32
CA ALA A 216 22.16 -0.46 -4.51
C ALA A 216 22.55 -0.31 -5.99
N PHE A 217 21.82 -0.91 -6.92
CA PHE A 217 22.02 -0.73 -8.36
C PHE A 217 21.73 0.71 -8.79
N LEU A 218 20.60 1.30 -8.36
CA LEU A 218 20.23 2.69 -8.65
C LEU A 218 21.23 3.71 -8.08
N GLU A 219 21.97 3.32 -7.03
CA GLU A 219 23.03 4.11 -6.42
C GLU A 219 24.41 3.85 -7.03
N GLY A 220 24.53 2.97 -8.02
CA GLY A 220 25.79 2.58 -8.64
C GLY A 220 26.70 1.72 -7.75
N LYS A 221 26.15 1.12 -6.69
CA LYS A 221 26.87 0.28 -5.69
C LYS A 221 26.79 -1.22 -5.97
N ALA A 222 25.87 -1.65 -6.84
CA ALA A 222 25.70 -3.04 -7.24
C ALA A 222 25.44 -3.16 -8.73
N MET A 223 25.66 -4.34 -9.29
CA MET A 223 25.30 -4.67 -10.67
C MET A 223 24.21 -5.72 -10.69
N LEU A 224 23.29 -5.57 -11.64
CA LEU A 224 22.32 -6.61 -11.95
C LEU A 224 22.97 -7.68 -12.86
N SER A 225 22.62 -8.94 -12.66
CA SER A 225 23.01 -10.04 -13.55
C SER A 225 22.36 -9.88 -14.94
N ALA A 226 22.85 -10.64 -15.92
CA ALA A 226 22.26 -10.63 -17.25
C ALA A 226 20.79 -11.06 -17.25
N GLN A 227 20.39 -11.97 -16.37
CA GLN A 227 18.99 -12.40 -16.21
C GLN A 227 18.13 -11.28 -15.61
N GLU A 228 18.58 -10.65 -14.55
CA GLU A 228 17.87 -9.54 -13.90
C GLU A 228 17.72 -8.34 -14.85
N LEU A 229 18.73 -8.06 -15.69
CA LEU A 229 18.66 -7.00 -16.72
C LEU A 229 17.65 -7.34 -17.82
N ARG A 230 17.55 -8.60 -18.26
CA ARG A 230 16.50 -9.01 -19.19
C ARG A 230 15.12 -8.85 -18.56
N GLY A 231 14.96 -9.26 -17.32
CA GLY A 231 13.72 -9.08 -16.55
C GLY A 231 13.31 -7.61 -16.41
N LEU A 232 14.26 -6.73 -16.08
CA LEU A 232 14.02 -5.27 -16.03
C LEU A 232 13.60 -4.72 -17.41
N ALA A 233 14.24 -5.17 -18.49
CA ALA A 233 13.88 -4.75 -19.84
C ALA A 233 12.46 -5.21 -20.23
N LEU A 234 12.07 -6.46 -19.90
CA LEU A 234 10.73 -6.98 -20.12
C LEU A 234 9.67 -6.27 -19.29
N PHE A 235 9.99 -5.92 -18.05
CA PHE A 235 9.12 -5.16 -17.14
C PHE A 235 8.80 -3.76 -17.69
N ASN A 236 9.79 -3.14 -18.33
CA ASN A 236 9.69 -1.79 -18.90
C ASN A 236 9.21 -1.76 -20.37
N ASP A 237 9.04 -2.90 -21.05
CA ASP A 237 8.62 -2.88 -22.47
C ASP A 237 7.13 -2.53 -22.62
N PRO A 238 6.78 -1.31 -23.09
CA PRO A 238 5.40 -0.86 -23.19
C PRO A 238 4.62 -1.56 -24.30
N ARG A 239 5.28 -2.39 -25.14
CA ARG A 239 4.64 -3.16 -26.20
C ARG A 239 4.39 -4.60 -25.81
N ARG A 240 4.77 -5.01 -24.58
CA ARG A 240 4.65 -6.37 -24.07
C ARG A 240 4.01 -6.42 -22.69
N GLY A 241 4.80 -6.45 -21.62
CA GLY A 241 4.32 -6.55 -20.25
C GLY A 241 3.75 -5.24 -19.71
N ASN A 242 4.32 -4.11 -20.13
CA ASN A 242 3.92 -2.75 -19.73
C ASN A 242 3.80 -2.52 -18.20
N CYS A 243 4.54 -3.29 -17.39
CA CYS A 243 4.37 -3.28 -15.94
C CYS A 243 4.73 -1.92 -15.32
N ALA A 244 5.74 -1.23 -15.90
CA ALA A 244 6.22 0.06 -15.43
C ALA A 244 5.21 1.21 -15.63
N SER A 245 4.12 1.01 -16.40
CA SER A 245 3.04 2.02 -16.53
C SER A 245 2.32 2.27 -15.21
N CYS A 246 2.07 1.20 -14.41
CA CYS A 246 1.43 1.28 -13.10
C CYS A 246 2.45 1.10 -11.95
N HIS A 247 3.49 0.29 -12.17
CA HIS A 247 4.52 0.00 -11.17
C HIS A 247 5.82 0.79 -11.47
N LEU A 248 5.77 2.11 -11.29
CA LEU A 248 6.83 3.06 -11.63
C LEU A 248 8.17 2.68 -10.99
N ASP A 249 9.19 2.41 -11.81
CA ASP A 249 10.51 1.92 -11.39
C ASP A 249 11.63 2.98 -11.46
N ALA A 250 11.33 4.17 -11.98
CA ALA A 250 12.29 5.26 -12.10
C ALA A 250 12.42 6.04 -10.77
N LYS A 251 13.64 6.58 -10.52
CA LYS A 251 13.84 7.55 -9.43
C LYS A 251 12.97 8.78 -9.63
N GLY A 252 12.42 9.29 -8.52
CA GLY A 252 11.77 10.60 -8.53
C GLY A 252 12.72 11.73 -8.93
N ALA A 253 12.15 12.86 -9.39
CA ALA A 253 12.93 14.04 -9.75
C ALA A 253 13.71 14.62 -8.55
N ASP A 254 13.30 14.34 -7.33
CA ASP A 254 13.96 14.67 -6.07
C ASP A 254 15.06 13.65 -5.67
N GLY A 255 15.33 12.65 -6.51
CA GLY A 255 16.26 11.56 -6.25
C GLY A 255 15.71 10.44 -5.37
N SER A 256 14.44 10.48 -4.98
CA SER A 256 13.79 9.43 -4.17
C SER A 256 13.76 8.09 -4.92
N HIS A 257 13.92 7.00 -4.17
CA HIS A 257 13.81 5.66 -4.73
C HIS A 257 12.38 5.33 -5.17
N PRO A 258 12.20 4.55 -6.25
CA PRO A 258 10.89 4.18 -6.77
C PRO A 258 10.13 3.31 -5.76
N LEU A 259 8.82 3.48 -5.72
CA LEU A 259 7.92 2.71 -4.86
C LEU A 259 7.24 1.56 -5.62
N PHE A 260 7.40 1.46 -6.92
CA PHE A 260 6.77 0.46 -7.77
C PHE A 260 5.24 0.45 -7.61
N THR A 261 4.65 1.63 -7.55
CA THR A 261 3.22 1.90 -7.55
C THR A 261 2.97 3.34 -7.97
N ASP A 262 1.89 3.57 -8.68
CA ASP A 262 1.33 4.87 -9.02
C ASP A 262 0.24 5.31 -8.02
N PHE A 263 -0.13 4.41 -7.08
CA PHE A 263 -1.26 4.56 -6.15
C PHE A 263 -2.63 4.69 -6.81
N GLN A 264 -2.75 4.43 -8.10
CA GLN A 264 -4.01 4.41 -8.83
C GLN A 264 -4.78 3.10 -8.59
N PHE A 265 -5.97 3.00 -9.17
CA PHE A 265 -6.86 1.85 -9.01
C PHE A 265 -7.17 1.24 -10.36
N GLU A 266 -7.14 -0.11 -10.40
CA GLU A 266 -7.39 -0.87 -11.62
C GLU A 266 -8.28 -2.08 -11.37
N ALA A 267 -9.14 -2.40 -12.33
CA ALA A 267 -10.02 -3.57 -12.32
C ALA A 267 -9.40 -4.71 -13.13
N LEU A 268 -8.57 -5.52 -12.51
CA LEU A 268 -7.81 -6.58 -13.19
C LEU A 268 -8.64 -7.85 -13.49
N GLY A 269 -9.86 -7.95 -12.97
CA GLY A 269 -10.68 -9.15 -13.14
C GLY A 269 -10.07 -10.41 -12.52
N VAL A 270 -9.41 -10.28 -11.36
CA VAL A 270 -8.81 -11.42 -10.65
C VAL A 270 -9.88 -12.49 -10.39
N PRO A 271 -9.58 -13.79 -10.62
CA PRO A 271 -10.56 -14.86 -10.40
C PRO A 271 -11.04 -14.96 -8.96
N ARG A 272 -12.27 -15.37 -8.77
CA ARG A 272 -12.86 -15.63 -7.45
C ARG A 272 -12.01 -16.65 -6.68
N ASN A 273 -11.68 -16.34 -5.42
CA ASN A 273 -10.89 -17.23 -4.59
C ASN A 273 -11.79 -18.16 -3.78
N PRO A 274 -11.77 -19.50 -4.03
CA PRO A 274 -12.59 -20.45 -3.29
C PRO A 274 -12.13 -20.69 -1.83
N GLU A 275 -10.92 -20.25 -1.47
CA GLU A 275 -10.42 -20.36 -0.08
C GLU A 275 -11.10 -19.37 0.87
N LEU A 276 -11.75 -18.34 0.35
CA LEU A 276 -12.46 -17.36 1.16
C LEU A 276 -13.88 -17.85 1.48
N SER A 277 -14.19 -18.00 2.77
CA SER A 277 -15.52 -18.41 3.22
C SER A 277 -16.64 -17.46 2.78
N ALA A 278 -16.36 -16.16 2.66
CA ALA A 278 -17.29 -15.18 2.13
C ALA A 278 -17.72 -15.52 0.69
N ASN A 279 -16.83 -16.11 -0.09
CA ASN A 279 -17.08 -16.49 -1.48
C ASN A 279 -17.96 -17.75 -1.64
N LEU A 280 -18.28 -18.47 -0.54
CA LEU A 280 -19.28 -19.52 -0.56
C LEU A 280 -20.70 -18.95 -0.78
N LEU A 281 -20.93 -17.68 -0.48
CA LEU A 281 -22.16 -16.98 -0.79
C LEU A 281 -22.12 -16.47 -2.24
N ALA A 282 -22.96 -17.02 -3.10
CA ALA A 282 -22.99 -16.64 -4.53
C ALA A 282 -23.33 -15.16 -4.77
N THR A 283 -23.92 -14.48 -3.79
CA THR A 283 -24.30 -13.06 -3.84
C THR A 283 -23.24 -12.14 -3.27
N TYR A 284 -22.19 -12.68 -2.62
CA TYR A 284 -21.10 -11.86 -2.10
C TYR A 284 -20.06 -11.61 -3.20
N PHE A 285 -19.71 -10.34 -3.38
CA PHE A 285 -18.62 -9.90 -4.24
C PHE A 285 -17.85 -8.79 -3.53
N ASP A 286 -16.53 -8.91 -3.49
CA ASP A 286 -15.68 -7.78 -3.11
C ASP A 286 -15.44 -6.90 -4.35
N GLN A 287 -16.12 -5.76 -4.39
CA GLN A 287 -16.12 -4.85 -5.52
C GLN A 287 -15.11 -3.70 -5.35
N GLY A 288 -14.14 -3.85 -4.44
CA GLY A 288 -13.10 -2.85 -4.22
C GLY A 288 -13.66 -1.49 -3.82
N LEU A 289 -13.49 -0.47 -4.66
CA LEU A 289 -13.96 0.90 -4.41
C LEU A 289 -15.47 1.01 -4.15
N CYS A 290 -16.30 0.14 -4.78
CA CYS A 290 -17.75 0.18 -4.64
C CYS A 290 -18.30 -0.57 -3.42
N GLY A 291 -17.49 -1.33 -2.69
CA GLY A 291 -17.96 -2.07 -1.53
C GLY A 291 -17.66 -3.56 -1.56
N PRO A 292 -18.20 -4.32 -0.59
CA PRO A 292 -19.06 -3.90 0.52
C PRO A 292 -18.31 -3.23 1.69
N VAL A 293 -16.97 -3.25 1.68
CA VAL A 293 -16.15 -2.74 2.80
C VAL A 293 -16.07 -1.21 2.76
N ARG A 294 -15.92 -0.63 1.56
CA ARG A 294 -16.03 0.79 1.31
C ARG A 294 -17.43 1.12 0.81
N THR A 295 -18.09 2.12 1.38
CA THR A 295 -19.50 2.41 1.09
C THR A 295 -19.76 3.81 0.50
N ASP A 296 -18.80 4.72 0.62
CA ASP A 296 -18.91 6.11 0.13
C ASP A 296 -18.84 6.24 -1.39
N GLN A 297 -18.46 5.16 -2.11
CA GLN A 297 -18.41 5.08 -3.57
C GLN A 297 -19.38 4.03 -4.14
N ALA A 298 -20.33 3.55 -3.37
CA ALA A 298 -21.24 2.46 -3.77
C ALA A 298 -22.16 2.82 -4.96
N ASP A 299 -22.39 4.10 -5.21
CA ASP A 299 -23.14 4.64 -6.33
C ASP A 299 -22.30 4.85 -7.60
N GLN A 300 -20.98 4.67 -7.54
CA GLN A 300 -20.06 4.89 -8.64
C GLN A 300 -19.77 3.56 -9.37
N SER A 301 -20.75 3.07 -10.14
CA SER A 301 -20.68 1.73 -10.77
C SER A 301 -19.44 1.52 -11.64
N GLN A 302 -18.87 2.58 -12.24
CA GLN A 302 -17.64 2.54 -13.04
C GLN A 302 -16.38 2.19 -12.24
N TYR A 303 -16.41 2.33 -10.91
CA TYR A 303 -15.28 2.00 -10.03
C TYR A 303 -15.38 0.59 -9.43
N CYS A 304 -16.47 -0.14 -9.72
CA CYS A 304 -16.64 -1.47 -9.17
C CYS A 304 -15.64 -2.47 -9.78
N GLY A 305 -14.95 -3.19 -8.92
CA GLY A 305 -13.89 -4.12 -9.28
C GLY A 305 -12.49 -3.53 -9.24
N MET A 306 -12.37 -2.21 -8.99
CA MET A 306 -11.08 -1.53 -8.89
C MET A 306 -10.44 -1.69 -7.51
N PHE A 307 -9.16 -2.07 -7.51
CA PHE A 307 -8.28 -2.15 -6.35
C PHE A 307 -6.99 -1.38 -6.60
N LYS A 308 -6.43 -0.82 -5.51
CA LYS A 308 -5.23 -0.01 -5.60
C LYS A 308 -4.00 -0.82 -6.04
N THR A 309 -3.21 -0.27 -6.96
CA THR A 309 -1.89 -0.78 -7.35
C THR A 309 -0.99 -0.92 -6.13
N PRO A 310 -0.60 -2.14 -5.72
CA PRO A 310 0.29 -2.33 -4.59
C PRO A 310 1.74 -2.03 -4.96
N THR A 311 2.57 -1.68 -3.97
CA THR A 311 4.01 -1.68 -4.17
C THR A 311 4.53 -3.08 -4.52
N LEU A 312 5.51 -3.15 -5.45
CA LEU A 312 6.23 -4.40 -5.72
C LEU A 312 7.50 -4.57 -4.86
N ARG A 313 7.82 -3.60 -4.00
CA ARG A 313 8.91 -3.79 -3.04
C ARG A 313 8.63 -4.98 -2.15
N ASN A 314 9.62 -5.87 -2.03
CA ASN A 314 9.52 -7.14 -1.31
C ASN A 314 8.47 -8.12 -1.88
N VAL A 315 8.01 -7.94 -3.12
CA VAL A 315 6.96 -8.78 -3.72
C VAL A 315 7.38 -10.26 -3.79
N ALA A 316 8.65 -10.55 -4.06
CA ALA A 316 9.16 -11.92 -4.14
C ALA A 316 9.25 -12.64 -2.77
N ALA A 317 9.10 -11.91 -1.67
CA ALA A 317 9.03 -12.50 -0.33
C ALA A 317 7.60 -12.89 0.09
N ARG A 318 6.58 -12.53 -0.69
CA ARG A 318 5.18 -12.83 -0.39
C ARG A 318 4.80 -14.24 -0.81
N ALA A 319 3.86 -14.83 -0.05
CA ALA A 319 3.30 -16.15 -0.34
C ALA A 319 1.89 -16.09 -0.94
N VAL A 320 1.27 -14.89 -1.02
CA VAL A 320 -0.05 -14.70 -1.62
C VAL A 320 -0.11 -13.38 -2.39
N PHE A 321 -0.89 -13.37 -3.48
CA PHE A 321 -0.94 -12.27 -4.43
C PHE A 321 -2.37 -11.85 -4.74
N PHE A 322 -2.52 -10.59 -5.14
CA PHE A 322 -3.76 -9.84 -5.33
C PHE A 322 -4.55 -9.59 -4.03
N HIS A 323 -5.61 -8.80 -4.15
CA HIS A 323 -6.43 -8.38 -3.01
C HIS A 323 -7.10 -9.55 -2.27
N ASN A 324 -7.48 -10.59 -3.01
CA ASN A 324 -8.18 -11.78 -2.48
C ASN A 324 -7.25 -12.98 -2.19
N GLY A 325 -5.92 -12.82 -2.36
CA GLY A 325 -4.95 -13.89 -2.12
C GLY A 325 -5.10 -15.11 -3.03
N ARG A 326 -5.63 -14.94 -4.25
CA ARG A 326 -5.97 -16.04 -5.17
C ARG A 326 -4.78 -16.89 -5.60
N PHE A 327 -3.60 -16.31 -5.71
CA PHE A 327 -2.40 -17.01 -6.18
C PHE A 327 -1.36 -17.10 -5.07
N HIS A 328 -0.65 -18.24 -5.01
CA HIS A 328 0.29 -18.56 -3.94
C HIS A 328 1.76 -18.49 -4.38
N THR A 329 2.01 -18.22 -5.65
CA THR A 329 3.38 -18.02 -6.16
C THR A 329 3.43 -16.78 -7.06
N LEU A 330 4.58 -16.11 -7.05
CA LEU A 330 4.81 -14.96 -7.94
C LEU A 330 4.71 -15.38 -9.42
N LYS A 331 5.12 -16.60 -9.74
CA LYS A 331 5.02 -17.15 -11.11
C LYS A 331 3.57 -17.32 -11.57
N GLU A 332 2.68 -17.78 -10.70
CA GLU A 332 1.24 -17.87 -11.01
C GLU A 332 0.64 -16.47 -11.22
N ALA A 333 1.00 -15.50 -10.36
CA ALA A 333 0.53 -14.13 -10.51
C ALA A 333 0.97 -13.51 -11.85
N LEU A 334 2.24 -13.70 -12.26
CA LEU A 334 2.73 -13.23 -13.56
C LEU A 334 2.11 -13.97 -14.73
N ARG A 335 1.94 -15.29 -14.62
CA ARG A 335 1.23 -16.08 -15.64
C ARG A 335 -0.21 -15.60 -15.82
N PHE A 336 -0.90 -15.26 -14.71
CA PHE A 336 -2.24 -14.68 -14.78
C PHE A 336 -2.22 -13.38 -15.60
N TYR A 337 -1.34 -12.43 -15.29
CA TYR A 337 -1.25 -11.17 -16.05
C TYR A 337 -1.10 -11.39 -17.55
N VAL A 338 -0.19 -12.26 -17.97
CA VAL A 338 0.15 -12.40 -19.39
C VAL A 338 -0.69 -13.44 -20.14
N ARG A 339 -1.50 -14.25 -19.44
CA ARG A 339 -2.35 -15.30 -20.02
C ARG A 339 -3.82 -15.20 -19.63
N ARG A 340 -4.21 -14.15 -18.91
CA ARG A 340 -5.59 -13.94 -18.48
C ARG A 340 -6.58 -14.03 -19.65
N ASP A 341 -6.23 -13.43 -20.75
CA ASP A 341 -7.08 -13.26 -21.92
C ASP A 341 -6.76 -14.27 -23.03
N THR A 342 -5.51 -14.69 -23.17
CA THR A 342 -5.11 -15.71 -24.17
C THR A 342 -5.51 -17.13 -23.79
N GLU A 343 -5.52 -17.46 -22.49
CA GLU A 343 -5.83 -18.78 -21.95
C GLU A 343 -6.85 -18.70 -20.79
N PRO A 344 -8.04 -18.08 -20.96
CA PRO A 344 -8.96 -17.78 -19.87
C PRO A 344 -9.49 -19.02 -19.15
N ARG A 345 -9.48 -20.18 -19.80
CA ARG A 345 -9.88 -21.47 -19.20
C ARG A 345 -8.98 -21.94 -18.06
N LEU A 346 -7.75 -21.41 -17.96
CA LEU A 346 -6.84 -21.71 -16.86
C LEU A 346 -7.28 -21.02 -15.54
N TRP A 347 -8.04 -19.94 -15.67
CA TRP A 347 -8.28 -18.99 -14.57
C TRP A 347 -9.73 -18.99 -14.10
N TYR A 348 -10.67 -19.12 -15.05
CA TYR A 348 -12.08 -18.90 -14.78
C TYR A 348 -12.91 -20.18 -15.00
N PRO A 349 -14.03 -20.32 -14.24
CA PRO A 349 -14.90 -21.47 -14.38
C PRO A 349 -15.59 -21.50 -15.75
N GLN A 350 -16.04 -22.69 -16.13
CA GLN A 350 -16.85 -22.91 -17.32
C GLN A 350 -18.35 -22.85 -16.97
N SER A 351 -19.14 -22.24 -17.83
CA SER A 351 -20.58 -22.28 -17.76
C SER A 351 -21.12 -23.66 -18.15
N ALA A 352 -22.39 -23.96 -17.84
CA ALA A 352 -23.06 -25.19 -18.25
C ALA A 352 -23.12 -25.34 -19.78
N GLN A 353 -23.02 -24.26 -20.53
CA GLN A 353 -22.99 -24.23 -22.00
C GLN A 353 -21.57 -24.34 -22.58
N GLY A 354 -20.54 -24.55 -21.75
CA GLY A 354 -19.14 -24.73 -22.14
C GLY A 354 -18.36 -23.44 -22.41
N GLY A 355 -18.98 -22.28 -22.29
CA GLY A 355 -18.28 -20.98 -22.35
C GLY A 355 -17.51 -20.67 -21.06
N VAL A 356 -16.47 -19.83 -21.14
CA VAL A 356 -15.71 -19.36 -19.98
C VAL A 356 -16.44 -18.21 -19.28
N VAL A 357 -16.60 -18.29 -17.97
CA VAL A 357 -17.19 -17.21 -17.15
C VAL A 357 -16.08 -16.30 -16.68
N LYS A 358 -15.54 -15.45 -17.61
CA LYS A 358 -14.47 -14.51 -17.27
C LYS A 358 -14.94 -13.52 -16.19
N PHE A 359 -13.98 -13.11 -15.33
CA PHE A 359 -14.18 -12.08 -14.30
C PHE A 359 -15.26 -12.47 -13.29
N ASP A 360 -15.23 -13.73 -12.84
CA ASP A 360 -16.25 -14.37 -12.01
C ASP A 360 -16.31 -13.83 -10.57
N ASP A 361 -15.32 -13.03 -10.14
CA ASP A 361 -15.35 -12.32 -8.85
C ASP A 361 -16.09 -10.96 -8.92
N LEU A 362 -16.77 -10.69 -10.04
CA LEU A 362 -17.66 -9.55 -10.22
C LEU A 362 -19.06 -9.98 -10.68
N PRO A 363 -20.11 -9.25 -10.22
CA PRO A 363 -21.44 -9.38 -10.82
C PRO A 363 -21.39 -9.20 -12.32
N SER A 364 -22.17 -9.96 -13.07
CA SER A 364 -22.14 -9.94 -14.54
C SER A 364 -22.32 -8.56 -15.16
N ALA A 365 -23.15 -7.71 -14.54
CA ALA A 365 -23.41 -6.34 -14.99
C ALA A 365 -22.21 -5.40 -14.84
N LEU A 366 -21.19 -5.77 -14.02
CA LEU A 366 -20.02 -4.94 -13.71
C LEU A 366 -18.73 -5.45 -14.37
N ARG A 367 -18.79 -6.57 -15.07
CA ARG A 367 -17.61 -7.17 -15.73
C ARG A 367 -17.06 -6.31 -16.88
N GLY A 368 -17.87 -5.40 -17.40
CA GLY A 368 -17.45 -4.41 -18.39
C GLY A 368 -16.48 -3.35 -17.87
N ASN A 369 -16.30 -3.27 -16.53
CA ASN A 369 -15.32 -2.36 -15.91
C ASN A 369 -13.89 -2.92 -15.95
N VAL A 370 -13.73 -4.23 -16.22
CA VAL A 370 -12.41 -4.87 -16.19
C VAL A 370 -11.56 -4.33 -17.33
N ASP A 371 -10.33 -3.98 -17.02
CA ASP A 371 -9.35 -3.51 -18.00
C ASP A 371 -9.07 -4.59 -19.07
N VAL A 372 -9.29 -4.21 -20.32
CA VAL A 372 -9.01 -4.97 -21.53
C VAL A 372 -8.34 -4.09 -22.59
N VAL A 373 -7.85 -2.90 -22.20
CA VAL A 373 -7.27 -1.91 -23.11
C VAL A 373 -5.79 -1.68 -22.88
N ASP A 374 -5.27 -2.00 -21.71
CA ASP A 374 -3.86 -1.86 -21.39
C ASP A 374 -3.09 -3.18 -21.53
N LEU A 375 -1.91 -3.13 -22.16
CA LEU A 375 -1.04 -4.32 -22.24
C LEU A 375 -0.61 -4.77 -20.83
N PRO A 376 -0.57 -6.07 -20.57
CA PRO A 376 -0.76 -7.22 -21.47
C PRO A 376 -2.22 -7.69 -21.63
N LEU A 377 -3.20 -6.93 -21.14
CA LEU A 377 -4.61 -7.33 -20.97
C LEU A 377 -5.48 -7.12 -22.24
N THR A 378 -4.87 -6.66 -23.31
CA THR A 378 -5.53 -6.38 -24.62
C THR A 378 -5.66 -7.62 -25.53
N LYS A 379 -5.19 -8.78 -25.07
CA LYS A 379 -5.12 -10.00 -25.88
C LYS A 379 -6.45 -10.73 -25.95
N GLU A 380 -6.62 -11.53 -27.01
CA GLU A 380 -7.80 -12.38 -27.20
C GLU A 380 -7.48 -13.86 -26.96
N GLU A 381 -8.52 -14.68 -26.72
CA GLU A 381 -8.38 -16.12 -26.51
C GLU A 381 -7.74 -16.78 -27.73
N GLY A 382 -6.67 -17.53 -27.51
CA GLY A 382 -5.91 -18.22 -28.52
C GLY A 382 -4.77 -17.43 -29.15
N GLU A 383 -4.62 -16.15 -28.86
CA GLU A 383 -3.42 -15.40 -29.24
C GLU A 383 -2.19 -15.86 -28.46
N ALA A 384 -1.00 -15.54 -28.97
CA ALA A 384 0.24 -15.77 -28.24
C ALA A 384 0.35 -14.82 -27.03
N SER A 385 0.71 -15.39 -25.89
CA SER A 385 1.05 -14.61 -24.69
C SER A 385 2.23 -13.66 -24.98
N VAL A 386 2.25 -12.51 -24.32
CA VAL A 386 3.34 -11.52 -24.47
C VAL A 386 4.68 -12.03 -23.92
N TRP A 387 4.66 -13.00 -23.00
CA TRP A 387 5.85 -13.67 -22.46
C TRP A 387 5.68 -15.19 -22.47
N ASN A 388 6.78 -15.89 -22.72
CA ASN A 388 6.92 -17.32 -22.45
C ASN A 388 7.41 -17.54 -20.99
N ASP A 389 7.48 -18.81 -20.55
CA ASP A 389 7.85 -19.14 -19.17
C ASP A 389 9.29 -18.74 -18.81
N VAL A 390 10.23 -18.72 -19.76
CA VAL A 390 11.62 -18.27 -19.54
C VAL A 390 11.66 -16.77 -19.29
N GLU A 391 10.89 -15.99 -20.05
CA GLU A 391 10.77 -14.55 -19.88
C GLU A 391 10.06 -14.19 -18.56
N ILE A 392 9.07 -14.98 -18.13
CA ILE A 392 8.47 -14.86 -16.80
C ILE A 392 9.53 -15.08 -15.71
N ASP A 393 10.39 -16.09 -15.86
CA ASP A 393 11.47 -16.36 -14.91
C ASP A 393 12.53 -15.24 -14.91
N ASP A 394 12.80 -14.59 -16.03
CA ASP A 394 13.65 -13.39 -16.10
C ASP A 394 13.01 -12.21 -15.32
N VAL A 395 11.71 -11.97 -15.48
CA VAL A 395 11.00 -10.92 -14.73
C VAL A 395 10.97 -11.24 -13.23
N ILE A 396 10.79 -12.50 -12.83
CA ILE A 396 10.89 -12.92 -11.43
C ILE A 396 12.27 -12.60 -10.86
N ALA A 397 13.34 -12.90 -11.59
CA ALA A 397 14.71 -12.59 -11.17
C ALA A 397 14.90 -11.08 -10.94
N PHE A 398 14.32 -10.23 -11.80
CA PHE A 398 14.31 -8.78 -11.56
C PHE A 398 13.52 -8.44 -10.29
N LEU A 399 12.29 -8.93 -10.13
CA LEU A 399 11.44 -8.63 -8.96
C LEU A 399 12.07 -9.12 -7.64
N GLU A 400 12.88 -10.19 -7.66
CA GLU A 400 13.66 -10.63 -6.50
C GLU A 400 14.67 -9.58 -6.04
N THR A 401 15.20 -8.76 -6.96
CA THR A 401 16.13 -7.67 -6.61
C THR A 401 15.50 -6.55 -5.80
N LEU A 402 14.16 -6.50 -5.73
CA LEU A 402 13.39 -5.53 -4.94
C LEU A 402 13.22 -5.94 -3.47
N THR A 403 13.80 -7.09 -3.06
CA THR A 403 13.71 -7.61 -1.69
C THR A 403 14.77 -6.96 -0.83
N ASP A 404 14.36 -6.38 0.30
CA ASP A 404 15.26 -5.77 1.29
C ASP A 404 16.17 -6.81 1.95
N ALA A 405 17.36 -6.38 2.38
CA ALA A 405 18.39 -7.25 2.92
C ALA A 405 17.98 -7.94 4.24
N ASP A 406 17.05 -7.37 4.99
CA ASP A 406 16.55 -7.87 6.27
C ASP A 406 15.29 -8.74 6.17
N VAL A 407 14.75 -8.93 4.95
CA VAL A 407 13.49 -9.64 4.74
C VAL A 407 13.73 -11.14 4.60
N GLN A 408 12.96 -11.91 5.35
CA GLN A 408 12.86 -13.36 5.21
C GLN A 408 11.72 -13.72 4.23
N ARG A 409 11.97 -14.72 3.36
CA ARG A 409 10.92 -15.25 2.49
C ARG A 409 9.92 -16.07 3.31
N VAL A 410 8.65 -15.89 3.04
CA VAL A 410 7.61 -16.78 3.55
C VAL A 410 7.74 -18.13 2.85
N ILE A 411 7.97 -19.17 3.62
CA ILE A 411 8.00 -20.54 3.08
C ILE A 411 6.54 -20.99 2.97
N ALA A 412 6.07 -21.21 1.74
CA ALA A 412 4.79 -21.87 1.51
C ALA A 412 4.82 -23.27 2.14
N ARG A 413 3.91 -23.55 3.06
CA ARG A 413 3.76 -24.86 3.72
C ARG A 413 2.76 -25.71 2.99
#